data_d01962a6f6e4da5152f2e6ec7efaf2b7
#
_entry.id   d01962a6f6e4da5152f2e6ec7efaf2b7
#
_cell.length_a   1.000
_cell.length_b   1.000
_cell.length_c   1.000
_cell.angle_alpha   90.00
_cell.angle_beta   90.00
_cell.angle_gamma   90.00
#
_symmetry.space_group_name_H-M   'P 1'
#
loop_
_entity.id
_entity.type
_entity.pdbx_description
1 polymer ?
#
loop_
_entity_poly.entity_id
_entity_poly.type
_entity_poly.pdbx_seq_one_letter_code
_entity_poly.pdbx_strand_id
1 'polypeptide(L)'
;MLTDVHVNNVLLDDGRATHVRARWQGTEQDFNAQREIILCAGAIGSPGILQRSGIGPRPLLESLNIKVEHELPGVGGNLQDHLQLRLIFKLSKARTLNQVANSLWGKLGMGLRYAYDRSGPLAMAPSQLGAFVKSDPAQPSANLQYHVQPLSLERFGEPLHTFPAFTASVCNLRPKSRGRVDIRSANPDDAPLIDPNYLSHPDDLSVAADAIRLTRHIVASPALQGFSPEEYLPGPELQTEQQLYEAAARIGTTIFHPVGTCRMGQDSDAVVDAQLRVHGVVGLRVADASIMPDIVSGNTCSPTLMIGEKAAQLILEPPVNRAEKAVDTSRVAAIPVA
;
A
#
# COMPACT_ATOMS: atom_id res chain seq x y z
N MET A 1 7.74 24.56 8.94
CA MET A 1 7.03 23.27 9.07
C MET A 1 6.41 23.24 10.46
N LEU A 2 5.12 22.91 10.55
CA LEU A 2 4.42 22.68 11.82
C LEU A 2 4.31 21.18 12.05
N THR A 3 4.59 20.74 13.27
CA THR A 3 4.43 19.36 13.74
C THR A 3 3.31 19.27 14.76
N ASP A 4 2.86 18.06 15.05
CA ASP A 4 1.77 17.82 16.01
C ASP A 4 0.46 18.52 15.63
N VAL A 5 0.21 18.59 14.31
CA VAL A 5 -1.00 19.16 13.73
C VAL A 5 -1.88 18.03 13.19
N HIS A 6 -3.10 17.93 13.68
CA HIS A 6 -4.10 16.98 13.19
C HIS A 6 -5.07 17.70 12.25
N VAL A 7 -5.01 17.37 10.96
CA VAL A 7 -5.88 17.97 9.94
C VAL A 7 -7.29 17.39 10.03
N ASN A 8 -8.29 18.26 10.18
CA ASN A 8 -9.69 17.88 10.23
C ASN A 8 -10.28 17.81 8.81
N ASN A 9 -10.27 18.96 8.12
CA ASN A 9 -10.86 19.10 6.78
C ASN A 9 -10.28 20.32 6.05
N VAL A 10 -10.62 20.44 4.78
CA VAL A 10 -10.39 21.63 3.93
C VAL A 10 -11.69 22.45 3.89
N LEU A 11 -11.60 23.76 3.99
CA LEU A 11 -12.72 24.67 3.83
C LEU A 11 -12.75 25.23 2.42
N LEU A 12 -13.95 25.23 1.85
CA LEU A 12 -14.21 25.77 0.51
C LEU A 12 -14.98 27.08 0.61
N ASP A 13 -14.65 28.01 -0.30
CA ASP A 13 -15.40 29.23 -0.55
C ASP A 13 -15.66 29.31 -2.06
N ASP A 14 -16.91 29.31 -2.45
CA ASP A 14 -17.38 29.29 -3.85
C ASP A 14 -16.63 28.28 -4.75
N GLY A 15 -16.52 27.01 -4.29
CA GLY A 15 -15.85 25.92 -5.00
C GLY A 15 -14.31 25.98 -5.01
N ARG A 16 -13.72 26.92 -4.25
CA ARG A 16 -12.27 27.06 -4.09
C ARG A 16 -11.83 26.64 -2.69
N ALA A 17 -10.80 25.82 -2.60
CA ALA A 17 -10.14 25.47 -1.35
C ALA A 17 -9.32 26.67 -0.85
N THR A 18 -9.65 27.15 0.35
CA THR A 18 -9.09 28.40 0.91
C THR A 18 -8.33 28.18 2.21
N HIS A 19 -8.77 27.27 3.07
CA HIS A 19 -8.17 27.02 4.37
C HIS A 19 -8.07 25.52 4.68
N VAL A 20 -7.10 25.17 5.51
CA VAL A 20 -7.04 23.87 6.18
C VAL A 20 -7.45 24.08 7.64
N ARG A 21 -8.50 23.40 8.07
CA ARG A 21 -8.90 23.36 9.49
C ARG A 21 -8.16 22.21 10.17
N ALA A 22 -7.48 22.52 11.25
CA ALA A 22 -6.69 21.51 11.96
C ALA A 22 -6.65 21.81 13.46
N ARG A 23 -6.42 20.76 14.25
CA ARG A 23 -6.15 20.86 15.68
C ARG A 23 -4.63 20.95 15.90
N TRP A 24 -4.19 22.04 16.49
CA TRP A 24 -2.81 22.28 16.87
C TRP A 24 -2.72 22.75 18.32
N GLN A 25 -1.84 22.12 19.09
CA GLN A 25 -1.68 22.40 20.53
C GLN A 25 -3.01 22.34 21.31
N GLY A 26 -3.88 21.38 20.92
CA GLY A 26 -5.17 21.14 21.58
C GLY A 26 -6.30 22.08 21.15
N THR A 27 -6.04 23.09 20.30
CA THR A 27 -7.04 24.05 19.81
C THR A 27 -7.28 23.90 18.30
N GLU A 28 -8.53 24.08 17.87
CA GLU A 28 -8.86 24.12 16.45
C GLU A 28 -8.45 25.47 15.85
N GLN A 29 -7.79 25.43 14.70
CA GLN A 29 -7.29 26.61 13.99
C GLN A 29 -7.45 26.44 12.49
N ASP A 30 -7.68 27.56 11.79
CA ASP A 30 -7.77 27.60 10.33
C ASP A 30 -6.47 28.20 9.76
N PHE A 31 -5.84 27.46 8.86
CA PHE A 31 -4.61 27.86 8.17
C PHE A 31 -4.95 28.27 6.75
N ASN A 32 -4.78 29.55 6.43
CA ASN A 32 -5.09 30.10 5.12
C ASN A 32 -4.06 29.69 4.06
N ALA A 33 -4.52 29.25 2.90
CA ALA A 33 -3.72 28.96 1.73
C ALA A 33 -3.74 30.14 0.74
N GLN A 34 -2.57 30.70 0.46
CA GLN A 34 -2.47 31.83 -0.49
C GLN A 34 -2.60 31.40 -1.97
N ARG A 35 -2.22 30.18 -2.30
CA ARG A 35 -2.23 29.65 -3.69
C ARG A 35 -3.09 28.42 -3.81
N GLU A 36 -2.68 27.32 -3.24
CA GLU A 36 -3.36 26.02 -3.29
C GLU A 36 -3.05 25.17 -2.08
N ILE A 37 -3.90 24.18 -1.82
CA ILE A 37 -3.75 23.16 -0.79
C ILE A 37 -3.35 21.85 -1.48
N ILE A 38 -2.34 21.15 -0.94
CA ILE A 38 -1.87 19.87 -1.47
C ILE A 38 -2.02 18.82 -0.37
N LEU A 39 -2.88 17.82 -0.61
CA LEU A 39 -3.05 16.69 0.28
C LEU A 39 -1.99 15.64 -0.01
N CYS A 40 -1.25 15.24 1.03
CA CYS A 40 -0.22 14.19 0.98
C CYS A 40 -0.38 13.23 2.18
N ALA A 41 -1.63 12.93 2.56
CA ALA A 41 -1.94 12.13 3.75
C ALA A 41 -2.02 10.61 3.46
N GLY A 42 -1.70 10.20 2.23
CA GLY A 42 -1.69 8.81 1.80
C GLY A 42 -3.08 8.24 1.51
N ALA A 43 -3.10 6.96 1.09
CA ALA A 43 -4.31 6.30 0.60
C ALA A 43 -5.43 6.16 1.65
N ILE A 44 -5.15 6.37 2.91
CA ILE A 44 -6.15 6.33 4.00
C ILE A 44 -6.53 7.74 4.43
N GLY A 45 -5.54 8.63 4.61
CA GLY A 45 -5.79 9.97 5.15
C GLY A 45 -6.39 10.94 4.13
N SER A 46 -5.89 10.96 2.89
CA SER A 46 -6.33 11.91 1.87
C SER A 46 -7.81 11.78 1.52
N PRO A 47 -8.37 10.58 1.23
CA PRO A 47 -9.81 10.44 1.01
C PRO A 47 -10.63 10.81 2.25
N GLY A 48 -10.16 10.48 3.46
CA GLY A 48 -10.86 10.86 4.70
C GLY A 48 -10.93 12.37 4.91
N ILE A 49 -9.86 13.12 4.58
CA ILE A 49 -9.88 14.58 4.61
C ILE A 49 -10.87 15.13 3.58
N LEU A 50 -10.87 14.63 2.35
CA LEU A 50 -11.82 15.06 1.32
C LEU A 50 -13.27 14.80 1.75
N GLN A 51 -13.58 13.61 2.24
CA GLN A 51 -14.92 13.25 2.72
C GLN A 51 -15.37 14.16 3.87
N ARG A 52 -14.54 14.42 4.88
CA ARG A 52 -14.86 15.38 5.96
C ARG A 52 -14.99 16.83 5.46
N SER A 53 -14.42 17.15 4.32
CA SER A 53 -14.56 18.45 3.66
C SER A 53 -15.84 18.57 2.83
N GLY A 54 -16.71 17.55 2.83
CA GLY A 54 -17.90 17.53 1.98
C GLY A 54 -17.60 17.23 0.51
N ILE A 55 -16.40 16.68 0.21
CA ILE A 55 -15.99 16.28 -1.16
C ILE A 55 -15.97 14.76 -1.20
N GLY A 56 -16.95 14.14 -1.88
CA GLY A 56 -17.03 12.67 -1.90
C GLY A 56 -18.37 12.14 -2.38
N PRO A 57 -18.61 10.83 -2.14
CA PRO A 57 -19.88 10.20 -2.49
C PRO A 57 -21.05 10.81 -1.69
N ARG A 58 -22.02 11.41 -2.41
CA ARG A 58 -23.20 12.03 -1.80
C ARG A 58 -23.90 11.14 -0.78
N PRO A 59 -24.20 9.85 -1.07
CA PRO A 59 -24.91 9.00 -0.11
C PRO A 59 -24.15 8.82 1.21
N LEU A 60 -22.83 8.71 1.17
CA LEU A 60 -21.98 8.63 2.36
C LEU A 60 -22.06 9.92 3.17
N LEU A 61 -21.86 11.07 2.53
CA LEU A 61 -21.82 12.37 3.19
C LEU A 61 -23.16 12.68 3.86
N GLU A 62 -24.27 12.47 3.13
CA GLU A 62 -25.63 12.68 3.66
C GLU A 62 -25.93 11.74 4.84
N SER A 63 -25.51 10.46 4.79
CA SER A 63 -25.70 9.52 5.90
C SER A 63 -24.99 9.93 7.18
N LEU A 64 -23.92 10.72 7.06
CA LEU A 64 -23.11 11.24 8.17
C LEU A 64 -23.47 12.69 8.54
N ASN A 65 -24.55 13.27 7.94
CA ASN A 65 -24.96 14.67 8.09
C ASN A 65 -23.85 15.67 7.73
N ILE A 66 -22.98 15.32 6.77
CA ILE A 66 -21.96 16.20 6.22
C ILE A 66 -22.55 16.91 5.00
N LYS A 67 -22.46 18.24 4.98
CA LYS A 67 -22.90 19.05 3.83
C LYS A 67 -22.09 18.64 2.60
N VAL A 68 -22.78 18.33 1.50
CA VAL A 68 -22.13 18.06 0.22
C VAL A 68 -21.69 19.37 -0.41
N GLU A 69 -20.42 19.66 -0.36
CA GLU A 69 -19.82 20.82 -1.04
C GLU A 69 -19.52 20.50 -2.51
N HIS A 70 -19.07 19.29 -2.79
CA HIS A 70 -18.81 18.80 -4.14
C HIS A 70 -18.99 17.28 -4.22
N GLU A 71 -19.91 16.83 -5.05
CA GLU A 71 -20.11 15.39 -5.27
C GLU A 71 -18.99 14.82 -6.13
N LEU A 72 -18.24 13.88 -5.59
CA LEU A 72 -17.12 13.22 -6.27
C LEU A 72 -17.11 11.74 -5.88
N PRO A 73 -17.85 10.88 -6.61
CA PRO A 73 -18.13 9.48 -6.21
C PRO A 73 -16.90 8.61 -6.01
N GLY A 74 -15.80 8.89 -6.70
CA GLY A 74 -14.58 8.10 -6.63
C GLY A 74 -13.78 8.26 -5.35
N VAL A 75 -14.05 9.29 -4.53
CA VAL A 75 -13.29 9.51 -3.29
C VAL A 75 -13.49 8.35 -2.32
N GLY A 76 -12.41 7.73 -1.92
CA GLY A 76 -12.38 6.55 -1.06
C GLY A 76 -12.56 5.23 -1.80
N GLY A 77 -13.04 5.22 -3.03
CA GLY A 77 -13.18 4.01 -3.86
C GLY A 77 -11.85 3.52 -4.44
N ASN A 78 -11.88 2.39 -5.16
CA ASN A 78 -10.73 1.81 -5.85
C ASN A 78 -9.52 1.48 -4.94
N LEU A 79 -9.72 1.28 -3.65
CA LEU A 79 -8.64 0.84 -2.75
C LEU A 79 -8.03 -0.45 -3.28
N GLN A 80 -6.72 -0.45 -3.44
CA GLN A 80 -5.92 -1.61 -3.79
C GLN A 80 -4.78 -1.75 -2.80
N ASP A 81 -4.40 -2.99 -2.53
CA ASP A 81 -3.25 -3.33 -1.68
C ASP A 81 -2.72 -4.70 -2.08
N HIS A 82 -1.46 -4.96 -1.84
CA HIS A 82 -0.89 -6.28 -1.99
C HIS A 82 -1.23 -7.15 -0.78
N LEU A 83 -2.12 -8.13 -0.95
CA LEU A 83 -2.35 -9.17 0.03
C LEU A 83 -1.16 -10.12 0.03
N GLN A 84 -0.43 -10.19 1.14
CA GLN A 84 0.62 -11.19 1.33
C GLN A 84 0.08 -12.42 2.04
N LEU A 85 0.41 -13.59 1.54
CA LEU A 85 0.20 -14.88 2.17
C LEU A 85 1.46 -15.25 2.95
N ARG A 86 1.33 -15.49 4.25
CA ARG A 86 2.49 -15.74 5.12
C ARG A 86 2.63 -17.24 5.39
N LEU A 87 3.33 -17.93 4.49
CA LEU A 87 3.65 -19.35 4.71
C LEU A 87 4.81 -19.48 5.69
N ILE A 88 4.66 -20.36 6.68
CA ILE A 88 5.66 -20.57 7.73
C ILE A 88 6.12 -22.02 7.69
N PHE A 89 7.44 -22.21 7.68
CA PHE A 89 8.08 -23.53 7.69
C PHE A 89 8.99 -23.65 8.91
N LYS A 90 8.73 -24.69 9.74
CA LYS A 90 9.62 -25.10 10.83
C LYS A 90 10.89 -25.68 10.25
N LEU A 91 11.99 -25.54 10.97
CA LEU A 91 13.29 -26.09 10.61
C LEU A 91 13.83 -26.93 11.76
N SER A 92 14.30 -28.16 11.50
CA SER A 92 14.89 -29.00 12.54
C SER A 92 16.43 -28.92 12.57
N LYS A 93 17.06 -28.42 11.51
CA LYS A 93 18.52 -28.40 11.34
C LYS A 93 19.06 -26.98 11.08
N ALA A 94 18.43 -25.97 11.63
CA ALA A 94 18.91 -24.59 11.49
C ALA A 94 18.64 -23.78 12.76
N ARG A 95 19.46 -22.76 12.99
CA ARG A 95 19.20 -21.73 13.98
C ARG A 95 18.66 -20.50 13.29
N THR A 96 17.50 -20.02 13.72
CA THR A 96 16.83 -18.85 13.15
C THR A 96 16.80 -17.67 14.14
N LEU A 97 16.35 -16.52 13.69
CA LEU A 97 16.20 -15.34 14.56
C LEU A 97 15.18 -15.58 15.68
N ASN A 98 14.22 -16.49 15.52
CA ASN A 98 13.30 -16.85 16.60
C ASN A 98 14.04 -17.26 17.87
N GLN A 99 15.02 -18.16 17.75
CA GLN A 99 15.78 -18.66 18.87
C GLN A 99 16.73 -17.60 19.46
N VAL A 100 17.35 -16.79 18.58
CA VAL A 100 18.27 -15.73 19.00
C VAL A 100 17.52 -14.63 19.75
N ALA A 101 16.41 -14.16 19.19
CA ALA A 101 15.62 -13.06 19.75
C ALA A 101 14.82 -13.45 21.00
N ASN A 102 14.53 -14.73 21.21
CA ASN A 102 13.88 -15.25 22.44
C ASN A 102 14.87 -15.54 23.58
N SER A 103 16.18 -15.49 23.31
CA SER A 103 17.24 -15.68 24.33
C SER A 103 17.72 -14.34 24.87
N LEU A 104 17.87 -14.22 26.22
CA LEU A 104 18.44 -13.01 26.83
C LEU A 104 19.87 -12.74 26.34
N TRP A 105 20.71 -13.78 26.23
CA TRP A 105 22.07 -13.67 25.70
C TRP A 105 22.07 -13.32 24.21
N GLY A 106 21.09 -13.82 23.45
CA GLY A 106 20.92 -13.46 22.06
C GLY A 106 20.56 -11.98 21.90
N LYS A 107 19.61 -11.47 22.69
CA LYS A 107 19.23 -10.04 22.70
C LYS A 107 20.43 -9.15 23.07
N LEU A 108 21.15 -9.51 24.12
CA LEU A 108 22.35 -8.78 24.55
C LEU A 108 23.40 -8.75 23.42
N GLY A 109 23.69 -9.91 22.82
CA GLY A 109 24.66 -10.02 21.72
C GLY A 109 24.26 -9.20 20.48
N MET A 110 22.97 -9.22 20.10
CA MET A 110 22.45 -8.37 19.01
C MET A 110 22.60 -6.88 19.36
N GLY A 111 22.26 -6.48 20.59
CA GLY A 111 22.39 -5.10 21.06
C GLY A 111 23.83 -4.61 21.07
N LEU A 112 24.75 -5.40 21.62
CA LEU A 112 26.19 -5.07 21.66
C LEU A 112 26.78 -4.95 20.26
N ARG A 113 26.45 -5.87 19.34
CA ARG A 113 26.89 -5.81 17.95
C ARG A 113 26.38 -4.55 17.24
N TYR A 114 25.11 -4.24 17.41
CA TYR A 114 24.54 -3.03 16.82
C TYR A 114 25.15 -1.75 17.41
N ALA A 115 25.42 -1.72 18.71
CA ALA A 115 26.08 -0.57 19.36
C ALA A 115 27.52 -0.38 18.86
N TYR A 116 28.24 -1.49 18.62
CA TYR A 116 29.65 -1.46 18.23
C TYR A 116 29.85 -1.06 16.75
N ASP A 117 29.18 -1.75 15.82
CA ASP A 117 29.43 -1.59 14.37
C ASP A 117 28.20 -1.34 13.51
N ARG A 118 27.04 -1.11 14.15
CA ARG A 118 25.74 -0.90 13.45
C ARG A 118 25.36 -2.04 12.50
N SER A 119 25.78 -3.28 12.81
CA SER A 119 25.52 -4.46 12.00
C SER A 119 24.68 -5.51 12.73
N GLY A 120 24.46 -6.64 12.07
CA GLY A 120 23.70 -7.78 12.63
C GLY A 120 22.19 -7.64 12.52
N PRO A 121 21.43 -8.48 13.22
CA PRO A 121 19.98 -8.57 13.05
C PRO A 121 19.21 -7.27 13.31
N LEU A 122 19.71 -6.38 14.17
CA LEU A 122 19.05 -5.08 14.42
C LEU A 122 19.30 -4.04 13.33
N ALA A 123 20.26 -4.27 12.42
CA ALA A 123 20.53 -3.43 11.27
C ALA A 123 19.88 -3.94 9.98
N MET A 124 19.19 -5.09 10.04
CA MET A 124 18.65 -5.76 8.87
C MET A 124 17.18 -5.37 8.64
N ALA A 125 16.79 -5.24 7.37
CA ALA A 125 15.39 -5.22 7.02
C ALA A 125 14.71 -6.54 7.43
N PRO A 126 13.43 -6.54 7.79
CA PRO A 126 12.72 -7.76 8.19
C PRO A 126 12.79 -8.87 7.13
N SER A 127 12.72 -8.51 5.84
CA SER A 127 12.82 -9.45 4.72
C SER A 127 14.23 -9.42 4.14
N GLN A 128 14.90 -10.58 4.15
CA GLN A 128 16.28 -10.74 3.75
C GLN A 128 16.44 -11.11 2.28
N LEU A 129 15.48 -11.84 1.74
CA LEU A 129 15.47 -12.33 0.36
C LEU A 129 14.17 -11.93 -0.29
N GLY A 130 14.25 -11.60 -1.58
CA GLY A 130 13.10 -11.31 -2.42
C GLY A 130 13.23 -12.01 -3.76
N ALA A 131 12.09 -12.30 -4.39
CA ALA A 131 12.03 -12.84 -5.73
C ALA A 131 10.78 -12.33 -6.44
N PHE A 132 10.88 -12.11 -7.74
CA PHE A 132 9.75 -11.86 -8.63
C PHE A 132 9.59 -13.05 -9.55
N VAL A 133 8.44 -13.70 -9.51
CA VAL A 133 8.18 -14.94 -10.24
C VAL A 133 6.78 -14.93 -10.85
N LYS A 134 6.55 -15.84 -11.80
CA LYS A 134 5.23 -16.06 -12.38
C LYS A 134 4.48 -17.10 -11.56
N SER A 135 3.20 -16.86 -11.26
CA SER A 135 2.31 -17.86 -10.66
C SER A 135 2.06 -19.04 -11.63
N ASP A 136 1.99 -18.73 -12.92
CA ASP A 136 1.84 -19.66 -14.02
C ASP A 136 2.82 -19.26 -15.14
N PRO A 137 3.49 -20.22 -15.83
CA PRO A 137 4.38 -19.92 -16.96
C PRO A 137 3.75 -19.08 -18.09
N ALA A 138 2.43 -19.17 -18.27
CA ALA A 138 1.67 -18.41 -19.26
C ALA A 138 1.52 -16.92 -18.92
N GLN A 139 1.81 -16.50 -17.68
CA GLN A 139 1.77 -15.08 -17.33
C GLN A 139 2.77 -14.27 -18.17
N PRO A 140 2.40 -13.11 -18.71
CA PRO A 140 3.27 -12.29 -19.55
C PRO A 140 4.52 -11.81 -18.83
N SER A 141 4.42 -11.56 -17.53
CA SER A 141 5.51 -11.12 -16.66
C SER A 141 5.29 -11.64 -15.24
N ALA A 142 6.31 -11.50 -14.37
CA ALA A 142 6.19 -11.87 -12.97
C ALA A 142 5.00 -11.14 -12.31
N ASN A 143 4.14 -11.89 -11.67
CA ASN A 143 2.94 -11.41 -10.99
C ASN A 143 2.92 -11.78 -9.49
N LEU A 144 3.96 -12.44 -9.00
CA LEU A 144 4.17 -12.74 -7.59
C LEU A 144 5.48 -12.11 -7.12
N GLN A 145 5.47 -11.58 -5.89
CA GLN A 145 6.67 -11.13 -5.18
C GLN A 145 6.80 -11.87 -3.86
N TYR A 146 8.00 -12.39 -3.60
CA TYR A 146 8.37 -13.02 -2.34
C TYR A 146 9.11 -12.05 -1.43
N HIS A 147 8.84 -12.19 -0.13
CA HIS A 147 9.56 -11.55 0.97
C HIS A 147 9.89 -12.64 2.00
N VAL A 148 11.12 -13.12 2.01
CA VAL A 148 11.55 -14.20 2.89
C VAL A 148 12.21 -13.65 4.15
N GLN A 149 11.76 -14.12 5.30
CA GLN A 149 12.20 -13.67 6.63
C GLN A 149 12.77 -14.85 7.42
N PRO A 150 13.99 -14.76 7.99
CA PRO A 150 14.58 -15.81 8.81
C PRO A 150 13.98 -15.86 10.23
N LEU A 151 12.72 -15.54 10.36
CA LEU A 151 11.92 -15.52 11.58
C LEU A 151 10.45 -15.82 11.26
N SER A 152 9.69 -16.11 12.31
CA SER A 152 8.24 -16.30 12.17
C SER A 152 7.50 -15.84 13.41
N LEU A 153 6.27 -15.38 13.19
CA LEU A 153 5.29 -14.98 14.19
C LEU A 153 3.90 -15.26 13.65
N GLU A 154 2.91 -15.43 14.51
CA GLU A 154 1.54 -15.70 14.09
C GLU A 154 0.96 -14.48 13.36
N ARG A 155 1.02 -13.31 13.99
CA ARG A 155 0.51 -12.03 13.43
C ARG A 155 1.46 -10.89 13.72
N PHE A 156 1.47 -9.87 12.89
CA PHE A 156 2.25 -8.67 13.15
C PHE A 156 1.91 -8.05 14.50
N GLY A 157 2.95 -7.74 15.28
CA GLY A 157 2.83 -7.21 16.64
C GLY A 157 2.85 -8.28 17.74
N GLU A 158 2.73 -9.57 17.38
CA GLU A 158 2.85 -10.68 18.34
C GLU A 158 4.31 -11.10 18.54
N PRO A 159 4.61 -11.81 19.64
CA PRO A 159 5.94 -12.37 19.88
C PRO A 159 6.36 -13.35 18.78
N LEU A 160 7.67 -13.47 18.56
CA LEU A 160 8.22 -14.50 17.68
C LEU A 160 7.93 -15.90 18.24
N HIS A 161 7.70 -16.88 17.35
CA HIS A 161 7.59 -18.28 17.73
C HIS A 161 8.86 -18.75 18.46
N THR A 162 8.69 -19.70 19.36
CA THR A 162 9.80 -20.26 20.15
C THR A 162 10.61 -21.34 19.42
N PHE A 163 10.05 -21.90 18.35
CA PHE A 163 10.70 -22.90 17.50
C PHE A 163 11.46 -22.25 16.34
N PRO A 164 12.51 -22.91 15.80
CA PRO A 164 13.19 -22.43 14.61
C PRO A 164 12.27 -22.52 13.39
N ALA A 165 12.15 -21.39 12.67
CA ALA A 165 11.33 -21.32 11.47
C ALA A 165 11.73 -20.13 10.60
N PHE A 166 11.29 -20.16 9.35
CA PHE A 166 11.31 -18.99 8.46
C PHE A 166 9.91 -18.75 7.88
N THR A 167 9.69 -17.53 7.45
CA THR A 167 8.47 -17.14 6.76
C THR A 167 8.78 -16.86 5.29
N ALA A 168 8.09 -17.53 4.38
CA ALA A 168 8.03 -17.20 2.96
C ALA A 168 6.73 -16.46 2.69
N SER A 169 6.76 -15.13 2.77
CA SER A 169 5.61 -14.31 2.39
C SER A 169 5.58 -14.14 0.88
N VAL A 170 4.42 -14.28 0.28
CA VAL A 170 4.21 -14.09 -1.16
C VAL A 170 2.97 -13.24 -1.40
N CYS A 171 3.03 -12.27 -2.31
CA CYS A 171 1.89 -11.44 -2.66
C CYS A 171 1.64 -11.41 -4.18
N ASN A 172 0.35 -11.32 -4.55
CA ASN A 172 -0.08 -11.00 -5.91
C ASN A 172 0.21 -9.53 -6.20
N LEU A 173 1.00 -9.25 -7.24
CA LEU A 173 1.41 -7.90 -7.63
C LEU A 173 0.35 -7.13 -8.43
N ARG A 174 -0.66 -7.82 -8.95
CA ARG A 174 -1.72 -7.23 -9.78
C ARG A 174 -3.10 -7.71 -9.35
N PRO A 175 -3.52 -7.36 -8.11
CA PRO A 175 -4.83 -7.75 -7.62
C PRO A 175 -5.92 -7.07 -8.45
N LYS A 176 -7.00 -7.81 -8.71
CA LYS A 176 -8.21 -7.31 -9.37
C LYS A 176 -9.30 -6.91 -8.38
N SER A 177 -9.24 -7.41 -7.17
CA SER A 177 -10.14 -6.98 -6.09
C SER A 177 -10.00 -5.50 -5.82
N ARG A 178 -11.13 -4.85 -5.57
CA ARG A 178 -11.20 -3.41 -5.28
C ARG A 178 -11.99 -3.21 -4.00
N GLY A 179 -11.46 -2.35 -3.15
CA GLY A 179 -12.04 -1.98 -1.89
C GLY A 179 -12.30 -0.48 -1.77
N ARG A 180 -12.47 -0.03 -0.54
CA ARG A 180 -12.77 1.37 -0.25
C ARG A 180 -12.29 1.81 1.13
N VAL A 181 -12.20 3.12 1.31
CA VAL A 181 -11.95 3.80 2.58
C VAL A 181 -13.04 4.84 2.80
N ASP A 182 -13.82 4.69 3.84
CA ASP A 182 -14.89 5.61 4.20
C ASP A 182 -14.70 6.13 5.63
N ILE A 183 -15.01 7.40 5.86
CA ILE A 183 -15.12 7.92 7.22
C ILE A 183 -16.38 7.34 7.89
N ARG A 184 -16.34 7.22 9.22
CA ARG A 184 -17.48 6.76 10.04
C ARG A 184 -18.30 7.90 10.63
N SER A 185 -17.69 9.07 10.71
CA SER A 185 -18.28 10.30 11.22
C SER A 185 -17.52 11.53 10.75
N ALA A 186 -18.02 12.70 11.04
CA ALA A 186 -17.32 13.97 10.83
C ALA A 186 -16.14 14.20 11.81
N ASN A 187 -16.05 13.41 12.89
CA ASN A 187 -14.98 13.51 13.87
C ASN A 187 -13.67 12.94 13.30
N PRO A 188 -12.59 13.74 13.21
CA PRO A 188 -11.31 13.30 12.65
C PRO A 188 -10.57 12.26 13.52
N ASP A 189 -10.95 12.11 14.80
CA ASP A 189 -10.35 11.11 15.70
C ASP A 189 -10.97 9.71 15.53
N ASP A 190 -12.11 9.59 14.85
CA ASP A 190 -12.73 8.30 14.59
C ASP A 190 -11.98 7.57 13.47
N ALA A 191 -11.57 6.33 13.75
CA ALA A 191 -10.90 5.50 12.77
C ALA A 191 -11.82 5.25 11.56
N PRO A 192 -11.33 5.41 10.32
CA PRO A 192 -12.12 5.13 9.12
C PRO A 192 -12.47 3.64 9.00
N LEU A 193 -13.50 3.36 8.22
CA LEU A 193 -13.75 2.02 7.71
C LEU A 193 -12.79 1.77 6.55
N ILE A 194 -11.91 0.80 6.70
CA ILE A 194 -10.98 0.36 5.66
C ILE A 194 -11.40 -1.03 5.25
N ASP A 195 -11.94 -1.15 4.06
CA ASP A 195 -12.35 -2.42 3.47
C ASP A 195 -11.57 -2.67 2.17
N PRO A 196 -10.47 -3.42 2.23
CA PRO A 196 -9.71 -3.78 1.04
C PRO A 196 -10.43 -4.75 0.11
N ASN A 197 -11.49 -5.43 0.59
CA ASN A 197 -12.27 -6.41 -0.16
C ASN A 197 -11.39 -7.48 -0.83
N TYR A 198 -10.35 -7.94 -0.11
CA TYR A 198 -9.40 -8.93 -0.62
C TYR A 198 -10.08 -10.20 -1.12
N LEU A 199 -9.50 -10.80 -2.14
CA LEU A 199 -9.94 -12.08 -2.72
C LEU A 199 -11.40 -12.09 -3.22
N SER A 200 -11.99 -10.93 -3.44
CA SER A 200 -13.35 -10.81 -3.99
C SER A 200 -13.41 -11.13 -5.49
N HIS A 201 -12.29 -11.02 -6.21
CA HIS A 201 -12.20 -11.39 -7.61
C HIS A 201 -11.70 -12.83 -7.78
N PRO A 202 -12.33 -13.67 -8.65
CA PRO A 202 -11.92 -15.07 -8.84
C PRO A 202 -10.45 -15.25 -9.25
N ASP A 203 -9.91 -14.35 -10.06
CA ASP A 203 -8.49 -14.42 -10.48
C ASP A 203 -7.56 -14.26 -9.28
N ASP A 204 -7.90 -13.44 -8.28
CA ASP A 204 -7.08 -13.26 -7.09
C ASP A 204 -7.06 -14.50 -6.21
N LEU A 205 -8.19 -15.24 -6.14
CA LEU A 205 -8.28 -16.55 -5.49
C LEU A 205 -7.38 -17.58 -6.19
N SER A 206 -7.45 -17.66 -7.53
CA SER A 206 -6.63 -18.58 -8.32
C SER A 206 -5.14 -18.28 -8.11
N VAL A 207 -4.72 -17.03 -8.25
CA VAL A 207 -3.33 -16.61 -8.05
C VAL A 207 -2.87 -16.90 -6.61
N ALA A 208 -3.73 -16.74 -5.60
CA ALA A 208 -3.40 -17.07 -4.22
C ALA A 208 -3.16 -18.55 -4.00
N ALA A 209 -3.99 -19.45 -4.59
CA ALA A 209 -3.78 -20.89 -4.54
C ALA A 209 -2.48 -21.30 -5.24
N ASP A 210 -2.21 -20.73 -6.41
CA ASP A 210 -0.97 -20.99 -7.16
C ASP A 210 0.27 -20.51 -6.41
N ALA A 211 0.16 -19.37 -5.71
CA ALA A 211 1.23 -18.86 -4.87
C ALA A 211 1.57 -19.84 -3.72
N ILE A 212 0.56 -20.44 -3.08
CA ILE A 212 0.78 -21.46 -2.04
C ILE A 212 1.46 -22.69 -2.65
N ARG A 213 0.96 -23.23 -3.77
CA ARG A 213 1.53 -24.38 -4.47
C ARG A 213 2.98 -24.13 -4.90
N LEU A 214 3.25 -22.95 -5.47
CA LEU A 214 4.60 -22.57 -5.89
C LEU A 214 5.55 -22.46 -4.71
N THR A 215 5.11 -21.89 -3.59
CA THR A 215 5.92 -21.79 -2.38
C THR A 215 6.30 -23.18 -1.84
N ARG A 216 5.35 -24.13 -1.81
CA ARG A 216 5.60 -25.52 -1.45
C ARG A 216 6.63 -26.17 -2.38
N HIS A 217 6.50 -25.94 -3.68
CA HIS A 217 7.45 -26.44 -4.68
C HIS A 217 8.86 -25.89 -4.46
N ILE A 218 9.00 -24.59 -4.20
CA ILE A 218 10.29 -23.93 -3.90
C ILE A 218 10.91 -24.54 -2.64
N VAL A 219 10.13 -24.70 -1.58
CA VAL A 219 10.62 -25.25 -0.30
C VAL A 219 10.99 -26.73 -0.40
N ALA A 220 10.33 -27.50 -1.29
CA ALA A 220 10.67 -28.88 -1.58
C ALA A 220 11.97 -29.05 -2.39
N SER A 221 12.62 -27.96 -2.82
CA SER A 221 13.85 -28.03 -3.61
C SER A 221 15.01 -28.70 -2.82
N PRO A 222 15.93 -29.43 -3.49
CA PRO A 222 17.07 -30.10 -2.83
C PRO A 222 17.92 -29.16 -1.99
N ALA A 223 18.04 -27.89 -2.39
CA ALA A 223 18.83 -26.89 -1.67
C ALA A 223 18.32 -26.62 -0.24
N LEU A 224 17.02 -26.77 0.00
CA LEU A 224 16.41 -26.50 1.30
C LEU A 224 16.24 -27.77 2.16
N GLN A 225 16.31 -28.98 1.56
CA GLN A 225 16.09 -30.23 2.27
C GLN A 225 17.12 -30.50 3.38
N GLY A 226 18.34 -29.94 3.26
CA GLY A 226 19.35 -29.99 4.33
C GLY A 226 18.90 -29.40 5.66
N PHE A 227 17.93 -28.49 5.64
CA PHE A 227 17.35 -27.84 6.83
C PHE A 227 16.10 -28.56 7.36
N SER A 228 15.62 -29.59 6.66
CA SER A 228 14.41 -30.36 6.96
C SER A 228 13.19 -29.46 7.22
N PRO A 229 12.75 -28.69 6.23
CA PRO A 229 11.60 -27.80 6.36
C PRO A 229 10.29 -28.60 6.48
N GLU A 230 9.46 -28.20 7.45
CA GLU A 230 8.12 -28.75 7.69
C GLU A 230 7.11 -27.61 7.65
N GLU A 231 6.10 -27.69 6.78
CA GLU A 231 5.07 -26.66 6.68
C GLU A 231 4.27 -26.58 7.99
N TYR A 232 4.21 -25.38 8.57
CA TYR A 232 3.42 -25.06 9.76
C TYR A 232 2.14 -24.28 9.38
N LEU A 233 2.25 -23.30 8.47
CA LEU A 233 1.13 -22.56 7.91
C LEU A 233 1.25 -22.52 6.38
N PRO A 234 0.12 -22.73 5.65
CA PRO A 234 -1.25 -22.94 6.13
C PRO A 234 -1.55 -24.34 6.67
N GLY A 235 -0.70 -25.34 6.42
CA GLY A 235 -0.84 -26.74 6.80
C GLY A 235 -0.79 -27.66 5.57
N PRO A 236 0.05 -28.73 5.62
CA PRO A 236 0.30 -29.59 4.46
C PRO A 236 -0.92 -30.44 4.05
N GLU A 237 -1.93 -30.56 4.91
CA GLU A 237 -3.19 -31.28 4.65
C GLU A 237 -4.12 -30.54 3.69
N LEU A 238 -3.97 -29.22 3.52
CA LEU A 238 -4.80 -28.41 2.65
C LEU A 238 -4.31 -28.50 1.21
N GLN A 239 -5.02 -29.28 0.36
CA GLN A 239 -4.59 -29.58 -0.99
C GLN A 239 -5.60 -29.18 -2.07
N THR A 240 -6.92 -29.22 -1.75
CA THR A 240 -7.93 -28.87 -2.73
C THR A 240 -7.95 -27.36 -2.98
N GLU A 241 -8.43 -26.95 -4.14
CA GLU A 241 -8.50 -25.53 -4.51
C GLU A 241 -9.31 -24.70 -3.51
N GLN A 242 -10.47 -25.22 -3.11
CA GLN A 242 -11.32 -24.58 -2.12
C GLN A 242 -10.60 -24.43 -0.76
N GLN A 243 -9.88 -25.45 -0.30
CA GLN A 243 -9.08 -25.38 0.92
C GLN A 243 -7.97 -24.33 0.83
N LEU A 244 -7.34 -24.19 -0.34
CA LEU A 244 -6.31 -23.19 -0.56
C LEU A 244 -6.87 -21.76 -0.58
N TYR A 245 -8.08 -21.55 -1.10
CA TYR A 245 -8.79 -20.27 -1.05
C TYR A 245 -9.09 -19.85 0.40
N GLU A 246 -9.65 -20.77 1.19
CA GLU A 246 -9.93 -20.56 2.61
C GLU A 246 -8.64 -20.33 3.42
N ALA A 247 -7.58 -21.07 3.11
CA ALA A 247 -6.26 -20.88 3.69
C ALA A 247 -5.69 -19.49 3.37
N ALA A 248 -5.78 -19.05 2.11
CA ALA A 248 -5.32 -17.74 1.69
C ALA A 248 -6.04 -16.61 2.44
N ALA A 249 -7.37 -16.73 2.60
CA ALA A 249 -8.15 -15.78 3.39
C ALA A 249 -7.74 -15.75 4.87
N ARG A 250 -7.37 -16.90 5.43
CA ARG A 250 -6.96 -17.03 6.85
C ARG A 250 -5.55 -16.50 7.14
N ILE A 251 -4.57 -16.80 6.26
CA ILE A 251 -3.16 -16.42 6.46
C ILE A 251 -2.80 -15.11 5.76
N GLY A 252 -3.73 -14.57 4.97
CA GLY A 252 -3.55 -13.33 4.23
C GLY A 252 -3.55 -12.12 5.15
N THR A 253 -2.67 -11.17 4.87
CA THR A 253 -2.63 -9.87 5.55
C THR A 253 -2.07 -8.81 4.62
N THR A 254 -2.32 -7.54 4.93
CA THR A 254 -1.71 -6.43 4.20
C THR A 254 -0.17 -6.49 4.24
N ILE A 255 0.50 -6.05 3.16
CA ILE A 255 1.93 -5.74 3.20
C ILE A 255 2.16 -4.22 3.26
N PHE A 256 1.12 -3.47 3.65
CA PHE A 256 1.15 -2.01 3.85
C PHE A 256 1.44 -1.22 2.57
N HIS A 257 0.82 -1.61 1.46
CA HIS A 257 0.91 -0.94 0.18
C HIS A 257 -0.42 -0.33 -0.31
N PRO A 258 -1.28 0.27 0.55
CA PRO A 258 -2.57 0.79 0.12
C PRO A 258 -2.41 1.94 -0.88
N VAL A 259 -3.19 1.90 -1.97
CA VAL A 259 -3.17 2.91 -3.03
C VAL A 259 -4.58 3.11 -3.62
N GLY A 260 -4.76 4.11 -4.47
CA GLY A 260 -5.84 4.19 -5.44
C GLY A 260 -7.10 4.94 -5.00
N THR A 261 -7.23 5.34 -3.75
CA THR A 261 -8.45 5.90 -3.13
C THR A 261 -8.80 7.34 -3.53
N CYS A 262 -7.90 8.01 -4.27
CA CYS A 262 -8.13 9.29 -4.93
C CYS A 262 -7.59 9.21 -6.37
N ARG A 263 -7.93 8.13 -7.10
CA ARG A 263 -7.28 7.76 -8.35
C ARG A 263 -7.30 8.86 -9.40
N MET A 264 -6.21 8.94 -10.14
CA MET A 264 -6.08 9.82 -11.29
C MET A 264 -6.85 9.24 -12.49
N GLY A 265 -7.49 10.11 -13.27
CA GLY A 265 -8.20 9.70 -14.47
C GLY A 265 -9.03 10.84 -15.08
N GLN A 266 -9.86 10.50 -16.08
CA GLN A 266 -10.75 11.44 -16.77
C GLN A 266 -12.22 10.98 -16.79
N ASP A 267 -12.49 9.79 -16.26
CA ASP A 267 -13.84 9.24 -16.14
C ASP A 267 -14.56 9.77 -14.89
N SER A 268 -15.82 9.43 -14.71
CA SER A 268 -16.69 9.91 -13.63
C SER A 268 -16.22 9.52 -12.23
N ASP A 269 -15.43 8.44 -12.10
CA ASP A 269 -14.92 7.95 -10.84
C ASP A 269 -13.49 8.43 -10.56
N ALA A 270 -12.89 9.22 -11.45
CA ALA A 270 -11.59 9.83 -11.22
C ALA A 270 -11.70 10.97 -10.19
N VAL A 271 -10.77 11.01 -9.25
CA VAL A 271 -10.72 12.05 -8.20
C VAL A 271 -9.82 13.21 -8.61
N VAL A 272 -8.69 12.91 -9.25
CA VAL A 272 -7.75 13.94 -9.72
C VAL A 272 -7.45 13.80 -11.22
N ASP A 273 -7.11 14.93 -11.83
CA ASP A 273 -6.67 15.00 -13.23
C ASP A 273 -5.16 14.66 -13.38
N ALA A 274 -4.66 14.70 -14.62
CA ALA A 274 -3.26 14.44 -14.92
C ALA A 274 -2.27 15.48 -14.33
N GLN A 275 -2.77 16.61 -13.84
CA GLN A 275 -2.02 17.62 -13.10
C GLN A 275 -2.22 17.48 -11.58
N LEU A 276 -2.81 16.35 -11.13
CA LEU A 276 -3.10 16.02 -9.71
C LEU A 276 -4.11 16.97 -9.05
N ARG A 277 -4.86 17.76 -9.82
CA ARG A 277 -5.89 18.67 -9.29
C ARG A 277 -7.18 17.89 -9.05
N VAL A 278 -7.83 18.14 -7.94
CA VAL A 278 -9.13 17.54 -7.62
C VAL A 278 -10.16 18.04 -8.62
N HIS A 279 -10.86 17.12 -9.28
CA HIS A 279 -11.89 17.47 -10.25
C HIS A 279 -12.97 18.36 -9.61
N GLY A 280 -13.33 19.45 -10.28
CA GLY A 280 -14.39 20.38 -9.88
C GLY A 280 -14.06 21.27 -8.66
N VAL A 281 -12.87 21.19 -8.07
CA VAL A 281 -12.45 22.02 -6.93
C VAL A 281 -11.21 22.84 -7.30
N VAL A 282 -11.30 24.15 -7.20
CA VAL A 282 -10.17 25.04 -7.51
C VAL A 282 -9.19 25.10 -6.32
N GLY A 283 -7.89 25.07 -6.60
CA GLY A 283 -6.86 25.26 -5.59
C GLY A 283 -6.64 24.07 -4.66
N LEU A 284 -7.02 22.86 -5.08
CA LEU A 284 -6.83 21.62 -4.31
C LEU A 284 -6.16 20.55 -5.18
N ARG A 285 -5.13 19.91 -4.64
CA ARG A 285 -4.45 18.75 -5.24
C ARG A 285 -4.31 17.60 -4.27
N VAL A 286 -4.14 16.40 -4.82
CA VAL A 286 -3.68 15.21 -4.06
C VAL A 286 -2.38 14.71 -4.68
N ALA A 287 -1.35 14.50 -3.86
CA ALA A 287 -0.01 14.12 -4.32
C ALA A 287 0.60 13.05 -3.41
N ASP A 288 0.02 11.87 -3.41
CA ASP A 288 0.47 10.69 -2.66
C ASP A 288 0.03 9.39 -3.37
N ALA A 289 0.19 8.25 -2.70
CA ALA A 289 -0.14 6.94 -3.26
C ALA A 289 -1.63 6.76 -3.61
N SER A 290 -2.53 7.59 -3.05
CA SER A 290 -3.96 7.49 -3.34
C SER A 290 -4.30 7.79 -4.80
N ILE A 291 -3.44 8.52 -5.52
CA ILE A 291 -3.71 8.89 -6.92
C ILE A 291 -3.47 7.75 -7.92
N MET A 292 -2.81 6.66 -7.53
CA MET A 292 -2.49 5.55 -8.45
C MET A 292 -3.78 4.93 -8.99
N PRO A 293 -4.00 4.88 -10.34
CA PRO A 293 -5.16 4.20 -10.90
C PRO A 293 -5.12 2.70 -10.65
N ASP A 294 -3.94 2.09 -10.82
CA ASP A 294 -3.62 0.71 -10.49
C ASP A 294 -2.37 0.65 -9.65
N ILE A 295 -2.32 -0.35 -8.75
CA ILE A 295 -1.16 -0.61 -7.92
C ILE A 295 0.03 -1.05 -8.79
N VAL A 296 1.21 -0.55 -8.47
CA VAL A 296 2.44 -0.92 -9.19
C VAL A 296 2.85 -2.36 -8.89
N SER A 297 3.55 -3.01 -9.82
CA SER A 297 4.02 -4.41 -9.66
C SER A 297 5.28 -4.50 -8.78
N GLY A 298 5.19 -4.00 -7.54
CA GLY A 298 6.27 -3.98 -6.56
C GLY A 298 5.96 -3.08 -5.37
N ASN A 299 6.97 -2.78 -4.55
CA ASN A 299 6.82 -1.91 -3.39
C ASN A 299 6.42 -0.48 -3.79
N THR A 300 5.53 0.14 -3.03
CA THR A 300 4.88 1.41 -3.37
C THR A 300 5.67 2.66 -2.95
N CYS A 301 6.72 2.53 -2.14
CA CYS A 301 7.48 3.68 -1.64
C CYS A 301 8.15 4.50 -2.76
N SER A 302 8.93 3.84 -3.63
CA SER A 302 9.64 4.55 -4.72
C SER A 302 8.71 5.26 -5.70
N PRO A 303 7.62 4.64 -6.21
CA PRO A 303 6.66 5.36 -7.04
C PRO A 303 5.93 6.49 -6.29
N THR A 304 5.70 6.37 -4.99
CA THR A 304 5.11 7.47 -4.20
C THR A 304 6.07 8.65 -4.08
N LEU A 305 7.37 8.41 -3.90
CA LEU A 305 8.40 9.47 -3.96
C LEU A 305 8.43 10.14 -5.34
N MET A 306 8.34 9.35 -6.42
CA MET A 306 8.25 9.88 -7.80
C MET A 306 6.99 10.74 -8.01
N ILE A 307 5.84 10.34 -7.43
CA ILE A 307 4.62 11.15 -7.47
C ILE A 307 4.85 12.51 -6.80
N GLY A 308 5.50 12.53 -5.62
CA GLY A 308 5.84 13.76 -4.91
C GLY A 308 6.75 14.69 -5.73
N GLU A 309 7.81 14.13 -6.33
CA GLU A 309 8.74 14.86 -7.21
C GLU A 309 8.01 15.43 -8.45
N LYS A 310 7.17 14.62 -9.09
CA LYS A 310 6.38 15.06 -10.24
C LYS A 310 5.35 16.12 -9.87
N ALA A 311 4.71 15.99 -8.71
CA ALA A 311 3.80 17.00 -8.18
C ALA A 311 4.50 18.35 -7.99
N ALA A 312 5.70 18.35 -7.42
CA ALA A 312 6.49 19.57 -7.25
C ALA A 312 6.77 20.25 -8.61
N GLN A 313 7.15 19.49 -9.64
CA GLN A 313 7.34 20.01 -11.00
C GLN A 313 6.04 20.63 -11.54
N LEU A 314 4.91 19.93 -11.46
CA LEU A 314 3.61 20.41 -11.94
C LEU A 314 3.12 21.67 -11.22
N ILE A 315 3.49 21.87 -9.95
CA ILE A 315 3.15 23.07 -9.18
C ILE A 315 4.04 24.25 -9.56
N LEU A 316 5.31 24.01 -9.86
CA LEU A 316 6.31 25.03 -10.19
C LEU A 316 6.28 25.44 -11.68
N GLU A 317 5.83 24.55 -12.57
CA GLU A 317 5.69 24.89 -13.99
C GLU A 317 4.57 25.93 -14.16
N PRO A 318 4.82 27.05 -14.91
CA PRO A 318 3.75 27.94 -15.27
C PRO A 318 2.70 27.19 -16.11
N PRO A 319 1.40 27.57 -16.04
CA PRO A 319 0.37 26.94 -16.85
C PRO A 319 0.76 27.00 -18.32
N VAL A 320 1.01 25.84 -18.92
CA VAL A 320 1.37 25.75 -20.34
C VAL A 320 0.19 26.24 -21.14
N ASN A 321 0.38 27.38 -21.81
CA ASN A 321 -0.58 27.91 -22.75
C ASN A 321 -0.68 26.89 -23.90
N ARG A 322 -1.76 26.10 -23.96
CA ARG A 322 -1.94 24.98 -24.92
C ARG A 322 -1.96 25.41 -26.38
N ALA A 323 -1.84 26.71 -26.66
CA ALA A 323 -1.79 27.25 -28.02
C ALA A 323 -0.44 27.09 -28.75
N GLU A 324 0.65 26.73 -28.07
CA GLU A 324 2.00 26.79 -28.67
C GLU A 324 2.74 25.43 -28.81
N LYS A 325 2.12 24.30 -28.53
CA LYS A 325 2.73 22.97 -28.84
C LYS A 325 1.88 22.20 -29.86
N ALA A 326 1.82 22.71 -31.07
CA ALA A 326 1.71 21.86 -32.26
C ALA A 326 3.06 21.11 -32.35
N VAL A 327 3.00 19.80 -32.13
CA VAL A 327 4.13 18.91 -32.05
C VAL A 327 4.91 18.93 -33.34
N ASP A 328 6.14 19.42 -33.34
CA ASP A 328 7.13 19.13 -34.38
C ASP A 328 7.51 17.64 -34.31
N THR A 329 6.80 16.82 -35.07
CA THR A 329 7.01 15.40 -35.25
C THR A 329 8.20 15.05 -36.14
N SER A 330 8.99 16.04 -36.59
CA SER A 330 10.10 15.83 -37.52
C SER A 330 11.41 15.29 -36.91
N ARG A 331 11.47 15.04 -35.58
CA ARG A 331 12.68 14.57 -34.88
C ARG A 331 12.56 13.23 -34.18
N VAL A 332 11.83 12.28 -34.74
CA VAL A 332 11.99 10.88 -34.30
C VAL A 332 13.03 10.23 -35.21
N ALA A 333 14.30 10.39 -34.88
CA ALA A 333 15.36 9.60 -35.49
C ALA A 333 15.26 8.14 -35.01
N ALA A 334 15.18 7.20 -35.93
CA ALA A 334 15.20 5.78 -35.66
C ALA A 334 16.48 5.37 -34.94
N ILE A 335 16.35 4.71 -33.78
CA ILE A 335 17.43 4.03 -33.09
C ILE A 335 17.62 2.69 -33.81
N PRO A 336 18.80 2.37 -34.37
CA PRO A 336 19.04 1.05 -34.94
C PRO A 336 19.15 0.02 -33.82
N VAL A 337 18.40 -1.07 -33.95
CA VAL A 337 18.53 -2.27 -33.12
C VAL A 337 19.78 -3.01 -33.57
N ALA A 338 20.75 -3.19 -32.68
CA ALA A 338 21.88 -4.11 -32.81
C ALA A 338 21.64 -5.34 -31.95
#